data_00f9cf624b515f4728045716287c4b83
#
_entry.id   00f9cf624b515f4728045716287c4b83
#
_cell.length_a   1.000
_cell.length_b   1.000
_cell.length_c   1.000
_cell.angle_alpha   90.00
_cell.angle_beta   90.00
_cell.angle_gamma   90.00
#
_symmetry.space_group_name_H-M   'P 1'
#
loop_
_entity.id
_entity.type
_entity.pdbx_description
1 polymer ?
#
loop_
_entity_poly.entity_id
_entity_poly.type
_entity_poly.pdbx_seq_one_letter_code
_entity_poly.pdbx_strand_id
1 'polypeptide(L)'
;MKKAFITGVNGQDGSYLAEYLISLGYEVHGMVRRNSMSENQDARVIHLSDKLVTHYGDLLDSSSLNKILENVMPDEIYNIAGQSHVRVSFDIPEFTVKTNSLGVLNILESYRRICPNAKFYQASSSEMFGNSVDSDGFQRESTPMHPVSPYGCSKLFAYSIVRNYRNAYNLHASNGILFNHESPRRGSNFVTNKVVKTAVQIKLGLTDKLELGNMDSYRDWGHSKDYVRAMHLILQQDLPNDFVVSTRETHSVREMTEYVFQKLNMDYNYYVTQNPIFIRPEELKYLKGDSSKIRKLGWEPKYTFESMLDEMIEHWISYYKK
;
A
#
# COMPACT_ATOMS: atom_id res chain seq x y z
N MET A 1 15.55 23.14 -3.03
CA MET A 1 14.42 22.36 -2.48
C MET A 1 14.39 21.07 -3.26
N LYS A 2 14.35 19.90 -2.61
CA LYS A 2 14.23 18.61 -3.33
C LYS A 2 12.85 18.47 -3.94
N LYS A 3 12.78 17.86 -5.12
CA LYS A 3 11.52 17.55 -5.82
C LYS A 3 11.20 16.08 -5.71
N ALA A 4 9.99 15.75 -5.28
CA ALA A 4 9.49 14.39 -5.23
C ALA A 4 8.33 14.19 -6.21
N PHE A 5 8.37 13.08 -6.95
CA PHE A 5 7.27 12.67 -7.83
C PHE A 5 6.62 11.40 -7.30
N ILE A 6 5.32 11.42 -7.06
CA ILE A 6 4.54 10.32 -6.49
C ILE A 6 3.50 9.85 -7.51
N THR A 7 3.60 8.60 -7.98
CA THR A 7 2.50 7.99 -8.73
C THR A 7 1.40 7.52 -7.76
N GLY A 8 0.12 7.72 -8.12
CA GLY A 8 -1.00 7.32 -7.24
C GLY A 8 -1.12 8.16 -5.97
N VAL A 9 -0.81 9.46 -6.06
CA VAL A 9 -0.80 10.41 -4.93
C VAL A 9 -2.15 10.50 -4.21
N ASN A 10 -3.26 10.26 -4.90
CA ASN A 10 -4.62 10.27 -4.35
C ASN A 10 -5.05 8.92 -3.71
N GLY A 11 -4.14 7.94 -3.64
CA GLY A 11 -4.32 6.71 -2.87
C GLY A 11 -4.15 6.91 -1.35
N GLN A 12 -4.33 5.84 -0.57
CA GLN A 12 -4.08 5.87 0.88
C GLN A 12 -2.63 6.34 1.16
N ASP A 13 -1.66 5.58 0.69
CA ASP A 13 -0.24 5.85 0.97
C ASP A 13 0.26 7.11 0.27
N GLY A 14 -0.21 7.35 -0.96
CA GLY A 14 0.16 8.55 -1.71
C GLY A 14 -0.20 9.84 -1.00
N SER A 15 -1.39 9.89 -0.41
CA SER A 15 -1.84 11.07 0.33
C SER A 15 -1.06 11.32 1.62
N TYR A 16 -0.73 10.26 2.39
CA TYR A 16 0.13 10.39 3.57
C TYR A 16 1.58 10.68 3.22
N LEU A 17 2.09 10.09 2.14
CA LEU A 17 3.44 10.36 1.66
C LEU A 17 3.58 11.82 1.20
N ALA A 18 2.59 12.36 0.47
CA ALA A 18 2.58 13.75 0.08
C ALA A 18 2.60 14.69 1.29
N GLU A 19 1.75 14.45 2.31
CA GLU A 19 1.76 15.21 3.57
C GLU A 19 3.13 15.15 4.25
N TYR A 20 3.70 13.95 4.34
CA TYR A 20 4.98 13.73 5.00
C TYR A 20 6.12 14.46 4.27
N LEU A 21 6.23 14.34 2.96
CA LEU A 21 7.28 14.98 2.18
C LEU A 21 7.13 16.52 2.17
N ILE A 22 5.91 17.04 2.10
CA ILE A 22 5.64 18.49 2.25
C ILE A 22 6.12 18.98 3.62
N SER A 23 5.88 18.20 4.69
CA SER A 23 6.34 18.55 6.04
C SER A 23 7.87 18.57 6.18
N LEU A 24 8.58 17.86 5.32
CA LEU A 24 10.04 17.86 5.22
C LEU A 24 10.60 18.93 4.28
N GLY A 25 9.74 19.75 3.68
CA GLY A 25 10.16 20.86 2.80
C GLY A 25 10.41 20.45 1.35
N TYR A 26 9.86 19.33 0.88
CA TYR A 26 9.90 18.95 -0.53
C TYR A 26 8.90 19.76 -1.37
N GLU A 27 9.25 20.01 -2.63
CA GLU A 27 8.30 20.32 -3.69
C GLU A 27 7.69 19.00 -4.18
N VAL A 28 6.39 18.80 -3.97
CA VAL A 28 5.75 17.51 -4.23
C VAL A 28 4.87 17.59 -5.46
N HIS A 29 5.15 16.69 -6.41
CA HIS A 29 4.38 16.46 -7.63
C HIS A 29 3.70 15.11 -7.56
N GLY A 30 2.40 15.06 -7.86
CA GLY A 30 1.62 13.84 -7.80
C GLY A 30 0.98 13.48 -9.13
N MET A 31 1.08 12.21 -9.54
CA MET A 31 0.34 11.71 -10.70
C MET A 31 -1.03 11.22 -10.27
N VAL A 32 -2.07 11.71 -10.94
CA VAL A 32 -3.46 11.27 -10.80
C VAL A 32 -3.96 10.74 -12.14
N ARG A 33 -4.69 9.61 -12.09
CA ARG A 33 -5.36 9.08 -13.27
C ARG A 33 -6.72 9.74 -13.41
N ARG A 34 -7.07 10.17 -14.62
CA ARG A 34 -8.41 10.69 -14.89
C ARG A 34 -9.48 9.64 -14.57
N ASN A 35 -10.40 10.01 -13.71
CA ASN A 35 -11.56 9.19 -13.34
C ASN A 35 -12.85 9.82 -13.91
N SER A 36 -13.85 9.02 -14.23
CA SER A 36 -15.17 9.48 -14.63
C SER A 36 -15.95 10.16 -13.49
N MET A 37 -15.62 9.81 -12.23
CA MET A 37 -16.16 10.47 -11.03
C MET A 37 -15.16 11.51 -10.52
N SER A 38 -15.24 12.72 -11.07
CA SER A 38 -14.30 13.81 -10.78
C SER A 38 -14.29 14.23 -9.31
N GLU A 39 -15.42 14.14 -8.62
CA GLU A 39 -15.61 14.55 -7.23
C GLU A 39 -14.77 13.70 -6.25
N ASN A 40 -14.46 12.46 -6.61
CA ASN A 40 -13.66 11.55 -5.78
C ASN A 40 -12.17 11.55 -6.14
N GLN A 41 -11.79 12.23 -7.22
CA GLN A 41 -10.44 12.13 -7.77
C GLN A 41 -9.38 12.64 -6.81
N ASP A 42 -9.64 13.75 -6.15
CA ASP A 42 -8.70 14.44 -5.25
C ASP A 42 -9.12 14.39 -3.77
N ALA A 43 -10.15 13.63 -3.43
CA ALA A 43 -10.78 13.62 -2.10
C ALA A 43 -9.79 13.43 -0.93
N ARG A 44 -8.71 12.62 -1.12
CA ARG A 44 -7.71 12.40 -0.08
C ARG A 44 -6.58 13.43 -0.05
N VAL A 45 -6.45 14.28 -1.07
CA VAL A 45 -5.35 15.26 -1.21
C VAL A 45 -5.85 16.70 -1.37
N ILE A 46 -7.16 16.93 -1.38
CA ILE A 46 -7.74 18.25 -1.61
C ILE A 46 -7.26 19.31 -0.61
N HIS A 47 -6.99 18.89 0.62
CA HIS A 47 -6.44 19.75 1.67
C HIS A 47 -4.97 20.14 1.44
N LEU A 48 -4.33 19.58 0.42
CA LEU A 48 -2.96 19.87 0.00
C LEU A 48 -2.91 20.70 -1.30
N SER A 49 -4.05 21.15 -1.82
CA SER A 49 -4.17 21.83 -3.13
C SER A 49 -3.19 22.98 -3.33
N ASP A 50 -2.84 23.72 -2.27
CA ASP A 50 -1.91 24.84 -2.32
C ASP A 50 -0.42 24.43 -2.27
N LYS A 51 -0.12 23.15 -2.00
CA LYS A 51 1.24 22.63 -1.76
C LYS A 51 1.61 21.43 -2.62
N LEU A 52 0.63 20.82 -3.28
CA LEU A 52 0.78 19.64 -4.13
C LEU A 52 0.47 20.02 -5.59
N VAL A 53 1.44 19.80 -6.47
CA VAL A 53 1.21 19.96 -7.91
C VAL A 53 0.74 18.64 -8.50
N THR A 54 -0.46 18.59 -9.06
CA THR A 54 -1.02 17.38 -9.67
C THR A 54 -0.85 17.35 -11.18
N HIS A 55 -0.57 16.16 -11.72
CA HIS A 55 -0.40 15.90 -13.16
C HIS A 55 -1.32 14.76 -13.58
N TYR A 56 -2.02 14.90 -14.68
CA TYR A 56 -2.74 13.77 -15.29
C TYR A 56 -1.77 12.85 -15.99
N GLY A 57 -1.81 11.56 -15.65
CA GLY A 57 -0.99 10.52 -16.28
C GLY A 57 -1.49 9.13 -15.92
N ASP A 58 -0.99 8.13 -16.64
CA ASP A 58 -1.27 6.72 -16.41
C ASP A 58 0.03 5.91 -16.58
N LEU A 59 0.25 4.89 -15.73
CA LEU A 59 1.41 4.01 -15.84
C LEU A 59 1.47 3.27 -17.19
N LEU A 60 0.33 3.10 -17.86
CA LEU A 60 0.25 2.46 -19.17
C LEU A 60 0.42 3.45 -20.34
N ASP A 61 0.54 4.74 -20.06
CA ASP A 61 0.80 5.78 -21.06
C ASP A 61 2.20 6.37 -20.88
N SER A 62 3.17 5.79 -21.59
CA SER A 62 4.56 6.24 -21.55
C SER A 62 4.75 7.70 -22.02
N SER A 63 3.85 8.19 -22.88
CA SER A 63 3.90 9.59 -23.35
C SER A 63 3.61 10.55 -22.18
N SER A 64 2.59 10.27 -21.38
CA SER A 64 2.27 11.07 -20.19
C SER A 64 3.39 11.01 -19.14
N LEU A 65 3.97 9.80 -18.92
CA LEU A 65 5.08 9.63 -17.98
C LEU A 65 6.30 10.45 -18.40
N ASN A 66 6.71 10.37 -19.68
CA ASN A 66 7.84 11.14 -20.21
C ASN A 66 7.62 12.64 -20.02
N LYS A 67 6.45 13.16 -20.45
CA LYS A 67 6.09 14.56 -20.30
C LYS A 67 6.15 15.06 -18.86
N ILE A 68 5.64 14.25 -17.91
CA ILE A 68 5.68 14.61 -16.50
C ILE A 68 7.12 14.65 -15.99
N LEU A 69 7.91 13.60 -16.24
CA LEU A 69 9.30 13.54 -15.76
C LEU A 69 10.19 14.62 -16.38
N GLU A 70 10.03 14.94 -17.68
CA GLU A 70 10.73 16.05 -18.35
C GLU A 70 10.41 17.41 -17.72
N ASN A 71 9.15 17.65 -17.38
CA ASN A 71 8.72 18.92 -16.78
C ASN A 71 9.13 19.05 -15.31
N VAL A 72 9.09 17.94 -14.55
CA VAL A 72 9.36 17.96 -13.10
C VAL A 72 10.84 17.84 -12.80
N MET A 73 11.56 16.96 -13.51
CA MET A 73 12.96 16.58 -13.22
C MET A 73 13.13 16.27 -11.72
N PRO A 74 12.47 15.21 -11.19
CA PRO A 74 12.45 14.93 -9.77
C PRO A 74 13.80 14.43 -9.26
N ASP A 75 14.10 14.72 -7.99
CA ASP A 75 15.22 14.10 -7.24
C ASP A 75 14.85 12.71 -6.72
N GLU A 76 13.56 12.51 -6.45
CA GLU A 76 13.03 11.25 -5.89
C GLU A 76 11.72 10.88 -6.57
N ILE A 77 11.60 9.60 -6.98
CA ILE A 77 10.40 9.02 -7.60
C ILE A 77 9.84 7.94 -6.68
N TYR A 78 8.58 8.08 -6.27
CA TYR A 78 7.86 7.10 -5.48
C TYR A 78 6.78 6.44 -6.34
N ASN A 79 7.07 5.24 -6.85
CA ASN A 79 6.11 4.48 -7.63
C ASN A 79 5.25 3.60 -6.74
N ILE A 80 4.08 4.11 -6.38
CA ILE A 80 3.12 3.45 -5.49
C ILE A 80 1.74 3.23 -6.14
N ALA A 81 1.53 3.74 -7.35
CA ALA A 81 0.32 3.47 -8.13
C ALA A 81 0.20 1.99 -8.51
N GLY A 82 -1.01 1.48 -8.53
CA GLY A 82 -1.31 0.12 -8.97
C GLY A 82 -2.74 -0.31 -8.65
N GLN A 83 -3.17 -1.43 -9.26
CA GLN A 83 -4.34 -2.15 -8.80
C GLN A 83 -3.91 -2.98 -7.58
N SER A 84 -4.41 -2.65 -6.39
CA SER A 84 -3.92 -3.19 -5.11
C SER A 84 -4.85 -4.19 -4.43
N HIS A 85 -6.05 -4.43 -4.97
CA HIS A 85 -7.01 -5.34 -4.36
C HIS A 85 -6.80 -6.78 -4.83
N VAL A 86 -6.29 -7.65 -3.94
CA VAL A 86 -5.91 -9.03 -4.28
C VAL A 86 -7.07 -9.84 -4.82
N ARG A 87 -8.25 -9.83 -4.15
CA ARG A 87 -9.41 -10.61 -4.62
C ARG A 87 -9.85 -10.16 -6.03
N VAL A 88 -9.90 -8.85 -6.27
CA VAL A 88 -10.27 -8.27 -7.58
C VAL A 88 -9.28 -8.67 -8.69
N SER A 89 -8.02 -8.96 -8.35
CA SER A 89 -7.04 -9.40 -9.35
C SER A 89 -7.41 -10.72 -10.03
N PHE A 90 -8.21 -11.57 -9.39
CA PHE A 90 -8.74 -12.79 -10.01
C PHE A 90 -9.87 -12.49 -11.01
N ASP A 91 -10.59 -11.40 -10.81
CA ASP A 91 -11.70 -11.00 -11.71
C ASP A 91 -11.18 -10.21 -12.93
N ILE A 92 -10.09 -9.41 -12.75
CA ILE A 92 -9.49 -8.58 -13.80
C ILE A 92 -7.97 -8.80 -13.88
N PRO A 93 -7.50 -10.05 -14.14
CA PRO A 93 -6.08 -10.38 -14.10
C PRO A 93 -5.25 -9.63 -15.13
N GLU A 94 -5.76 -9.46 -16.34
CA GLU A 94 -5.06 -8.76 -17.41
C GLU A 94 -4.80 -7.29 -17.06
N PHE A 95 -5.79 -6.57 -16.56
CA PHE A 95 -5.64 -5.18 -16.11
C PHE A 95 -4.64 -5.10 -14.95
N THR A 96 -4.72 -6.04 -14.00
CA THR A 96 -3.82 -6.10 -12.85
C THR A 96 -2.37 -6.27 -13.30
N VAL A 97 -2.10 -7.24 -14.18
CA VAL A 97 -0.75 -7.51 -14.70
C VAL A 97 -0.25 -6.33 -15.54
N LYS A 98 -1.04 -5.80 -16.45
CA LYS A 98 -0.64 -4.63 -17.26
C LYS A 98 -0.25 -3.46 -16.37
N THR A 99 -1.10 -3.09 -15.42
CA THR A 99 -0.85 -1.92 -14.56
C THR A 99 0.35 -2.13 -13.64
N ASN A 100 0.40 -3.28 -12.94
CA ASN A 100 1.40 -3.49 -11.90
C ASN A 100 2.76 -4.00 -12.43
N SER A 101 2.80 -4.55 -13.65
CA SER A 101 4.04 -5.07 -14.27
C SER A 101 4.51 -4.18 -15.40
N LEU A 102 3.74 -4.08 -16.49
CA LEU A 102 4.15 -3.24 -17.65
C LEU A 102 4.18 -1.76 -17.27
N GLY A 103 3.25 -1.30 -16.43
CA GLY A 103 3.28 0.08 -15.91
C GLY A 103 4.57 0.41 -15.16
N VAL A 104 5.11 -0.55 -14.38
CA VAL A 104 6.41 -0.38 -13.70
C VAL A 104 7.55 -0.36 -14.71
N LEU A 105 7.52 -1.21 -15.72
CA LEU A 105 8.53 -1.17 -16.80
C LEU A 105 8.50 0.18 -17.55
N ASN A 106 7.32 0.71 -17.85
CA ASN A 106 7.18 2.00 -18.54
C ASN A 106 7.81 3.16 -17.74
N ILE A 107 7.52 3.24 -16.44
CA ILE A 107 8.11 4.30 -15.62
C ILE A 107 9.61 4.12 -15.40
N LEU A 108 10.12 2.88 -15.33
CA LEU A 108 11.57 2.61 -15.25
C LEU A 108 12.28 3.04 -16.51
N GLU A 109 11.71 2.78 -17.70
CA GLU A 109 12.27 3.25 -18.97
C GLU A 109 12.27 4.78 -19.09
N SER A 110 11.19 5.43 -18.65
CA SER A 110 11.12 6.89 -18.60
C SER A 110 12.16 7.45 -17.62
N TYR A 111 12.23 6.90 -16.40
CA TYR A 111 13.22 7.25 -15.38
C TYR A 111 14.65 7.13 -15.88
N ARG A 112 15.02 5.97 -16.44
CA ARG A 112 16.36 5.69 -16.96
C ARG A 112 16.80 6.70 -18.02
N ARG A 113 15.90 7.14 -18.88
CA ARG A 113 16.22 8.03 -20.00
C ARG A 113 16.20 9.52 -19.63
N ILE A 114 15.31 9.93 -18.75
CA ILE A 114 15.04 11.36 -18.51
C ILE A 114 15.75 11.86 -17.24
N CYS A 115 15.68 11.12 -16.15
CA CYS A 115 16.22 11.54 -14.85
C CYS A 115 17.01 10.43 -14.13
N PRO A 116 18.05 9.82 -14.77
CA PRO A 116 18.75 8.65 -14.24
C PRO A 116 19.47 8.90 -12.91
N ASN A 117 19.68 10.15 -12.53
CA ASN A 117 20.29 10.54 -11.27
C ASN A 117 19.27 10.63 -10.11
N ALA A 118 17.99 10.58 -10.39
CA ALA A 118 16.95 10.53 -9.35
C ALA A 118 17.04 9.21 -8.56
N LYS A 119 16.52 9.20 -7.35
CA LYS A 119 16.32 7.97 -6.57
C LYS A 119 14.91 7.44 -6.80
N PHE A 120 14.81 6.12 -7.06
CA PHE A 120 13.55 5.47 -7.39
C PHE A 120 13.12 4.47 -6.31
N TYR A 121 11.91 4.63 -5.80
CA TYR A 121 11.26 3.71 -4.88
C TYR A 121 10.12 2.95 -5.57
N GLN A 122 10.10 1.62 -5.40
CA GLN A 122 9.01 0.75 -5.83
C GLN A 122 8.26 0.18 -4.63
N ALA A 123 6.96 0.40 -4.58
CA ALA A 123 6.08 -0.30 -3.64
C ALA A 123 5.90 -1.76 -4.10
N SER A 124 6.64 -2.64 -3.46
CA SER A 124 6.50 -4.10 -3.56
C SER A 124 5.55 -4.61 -2.45
N SER A 125 5.31 -5.91 -2.37
CA SER A 125 4.26 -6.45 -1.50
C SER A 125 4.66 -7.77 -0.87
N SER A 126 4.25 -8.00 0.38
CA SER A 126 4.34 -9.30 1.05
C SER A 126 3.57 -10.42 0.35
N GLU A 127 2.58 -10.10 -0.48
CA GLU A 127 1.86 -11.09 -1.31
C GLU A 127 2.79 -11.83 -2.30
N MET A 128 3.99 -11.30 -2.56
CA MET A 128 5.01 -11.99 -3.39
C MET A 128 5.53 -13.27 -2.74
N PHE A 129 5.57 -13.34 -1.41
CA PHE A 129 6.03 -14.52 -0.70
C PHE A 129 5.10 -15.73 -0.88
N GLY A 130 3.80 -15.50 -1.15
CA GLY A 130 2.83 -16.56 -1.10
C GLY A 130 2.81 -17.20 0.29
N ASN A 131 2.77 -18.53 0.35
CA ASN A 131 2.81 -19.27 1.61
C ASN A 131 4.23 -19.66 2.05
N SER A 132 5.29 -19.09 1.43
CA SER A 132 6.68 -19.33 1.83
C SER A 132 7.00 -18.58 3.13
N VAL A 133 7.62 -19.29 4.06
CA VAL A 133 8.14 -18.74 5.32
C VAL A 133 9.49 -19.40 5.62
N ASP A 134 10.35 -18.71 6.33
CA ASP A 134 11.58 -19.27 6.85
C ASP A 134 11.29 -20.21 8.03
N SER A 135 12.27 -21.02 8.47
CA SER A 135 12.09 -22.04 9.53
C SER A 135 11.62 -21.47 10.89
N ASP A 136 11.84 -20.17 11.11
CA ASP A 136 11.41 -19.46 12.32
C ASP A 136 10.06 -18.73 12.15
N GLY A 137 9.36 -18.97 11.02
CA GLY A 137 8.03 -18.41 10.75
C GLY A 137 8.02 -16.98 10.22
N PHE A 138 9.19 -16.36 9.97
CA PHE A 138 9.26 -15.02 9.40
C PHE A 138 9.48 -15.03 7.88
N GLN A 139 9.18 -13.89 7.26
CA GLN A 139 9.48 -13.59 5.85
C GLN A 139 10.46 -12.42 5.79
N ARG A 140 11.55 -12.62 5.02
CA ARG A 140 12.67 -11.69 4.87
C ARG A 140 12.93 -11.40 3.40
N GLU A 141 13.83 -10.49 3.13
CA GLU A 141 14.29 -10.20 1.77
C GLU A 141 14.90 -11.40 1.05
N SER A 142 15.37 -12.39 1.81
CA SER A 142 15.95 -13.65 1.31
C SER A 142 14.96 -14.81 1.19
N THR A 143 13.77 -14.69 1.78
CA THR A 143 12.75 -15.75 1.73
C THR A 143 12.28 -15.96 0.28
N PRO A 144 12.18 -17.21 -0.21
CA PRO A 144 11.68 -17.49 -1.56
C PRO A 144 10.30 -16.90 -1.80
N MET A 145 10.08 -16.41 -3.02
CA MET A 145 8.84 -15.75 -3.41
C MET A 145 8.03 -16.65 -4.35
N HIS A 146 6.88 -17.16 -3.88
CA HIS A 146 5.97 -18.02 -4.61
C HIS A 146 4.53 -17.48 -4.53
N PRO A 147 4.21 -16.40 -5.28
CA PRO A 147 2.92 -15.73 -5.18
C PRO A 147 1.76 -16.64 -5.61
N VAL A 148 0.62 -16.51 -4.92
CA VAL A 148 -0.60 -17.31 -5.13
C VAL A 148 -1.77 -16.49 -5.67
N SER A 149 -1.49 -15.33 -6.26
CA SER A 149 -2.52 -14.47 -6.88
C SER A 149 -1.97 -13.72 -8.10
N PRO A 150 -2.81 -13.33 -9.07
CA PRO A 150 -2.39 -12.48 -10.17
C PRO A 150 -1.74 -11.17 -9.70
N TYR A 151 -2.25 -10.60 -8.61
CA TYR A 151 -1.63 -9.44 -7.94
C TYR A 151 -0.22 -9.75 -7.45
N GLY A 152 -0.04 -10.82 -6.69
CA GLY A 152 1.28 -11.22 -6.18
C GLY A 152 2.28 -11.49 -7.30
N CYS A 153 1.86 -12.20 -8.37
CA CYS A 153 2.68 -12.42 -9.58
C CYS A 153 3.09 -11.10 -10.23
N SER A 154 2.16 -10.16 -10.37
CA SER A 154 2.45 -8.85 -10.97
C SER A 154 3.43 -8.02 -10.14
N LYS A 155 3.33 -8.09 -8.81
CA LYS A 155 4.27 -7.44 -7.88
C LYS A 155 5.64 -8.10 -7.88
N LEU A 156 5.73 -9.43 -8.02
CA LEU A 156 7.00 -10.13 -8.15
C LEU A 156 7.72 -9.75 -9.45
N PHE A 157 7.01 -9.60 -10.57
CA PHE A 157 7.59 -9.04 -11.79
C PHE A 157 8.16 -7.64 -11.53
N ALA A 158 7.38 -6.74 -10.92
CA ALA A 158 7.80 -5.38 -10.62
C ALA A 158 9.05 -5.33 -9.73
N TYR A 159 9.07 -6.13 -8.66
CA TYR A 159 10.23 -6.29 -7.78
C TYR A 159 11.48 -6.74 -8.54
N SER A 160 11.34 -7.76 -9.38
CA SER A 160 12.45 -8.37 -10.12
C SER A 160 13.01 -7.42 -11.16
N ILE A 161 12.16 -6.70 -11.90
CA ILE A 161 12.60 -5.77 -12.93
C ILE A 161 13.30 -4.55 -12.34
N VAL A 162 12.86 -4.03 -11.17
CA VAL A 162 13.55 -2.96 -10.45
C VAL A 162 14.97 -3.38 -10.04
N ARG A 163 15.14 -4.60 -9.52
CA ARG A 163 16.46 -5.15 -9.20
C ARG A 163 17.34 -5.31 -10.45
N ASN A 164 16.75 -5.75 -11.55
CA ASN A 164 17.47 -5.85 -12.84
C ASN A 164 17.97 -4.48 -13.30
N TYR A 165 17.11 -3.45 -13.27
CA TYR A 165 17.48 -2.09 -13.68
C TYR A 165 18.54 -1.45 -12.76
N ARG A 166 18.44 -1.69 -11.46
CA ARG A 166 19.49 -1.32 -10.49
C ARG A 166 20.85 -1.86 -10.90
N ASN A 167 20.93 -3.15 -11.19
CA ASN A 167 22.18 -3.82 -11.46
C ASN A 167 22.69 -3.59 -12.91
N ALA A 168 21.79 -3.64 -13.90
CA ALA A 168 22.16 -3.52 -15.28
C ALA A 168 22.54 -2.08 -15.72
N TYR A 169 21.88 -1.09 -15.11
CA TYR A 169 22.05 0.31 -15.50
C TYR A 169 22.61 1.20 -14.38
N ASN A 170 23.04 0.59 -13.27
CA ASN A 170 23.57 1.29 -12.10
C ASN A 170 22.65 2.41 -11.59
N LEU A 171 21.32 2.18 -11.59
CA LEU A 171 20.32 3.12 -11.15
C LEU A 171 20.10 3.03 -9.63
N HIS A 172 19.84 4.15 -8.99
CA HIS A 172 19.46 4.15 -7.58
C HIS A 172 17.98 3.76 -7.42
N ALA A 173 17.67 2.47 -7.55
CA ALA A 173 16.32 1.92 -7.50
C ALA A 173 16.16 0.91 -6.36
N SER A 174 15.24 1.17 -5.45
CA SER A 174 14.99 0.40 -4.22
C SER A 174 13.57 -0.15 -4.18
N ASN A 175 13.40 -1.33 -3.56
CA ASN A 175 12.08 -1.90 -3.29
C ASN A 175 11.76 -1.84 -1.78
N GLY A 176 10.55 -1.44 -1.44
CA GLY A 176 9.96 -1.69 -0.13
C GLY A 176 8.99 -2.87 -0.22
N ILE A 177 9.29 -3.98 0.43
CA ILE A 177 8.40 -5.15 0.52
C ILE A 177 7.43 -4.89 1.67
N LEU A 178 6.31 -4.27 1.33
CA LEU A 178 5.36 -3.78 2.31
C LEU A 178 4.41 -4.90 2.76
N PHE A 179 4.30 -5.08 4.06
CA PHE A 179 3.25 -5.87 4.67
C PHE A 179 1.95 -5.05 4.74
N ASN A 180 0.86 -5.66 5.19
CA ASN A 180 -0.43 -4.98 5.20
C ASN A 180 -0.36 -3.71 6.05
N HIS A 181 -0.93 -2.62 5.54
CA HIS A 181 -0.95 -1.35 6.27
C HIS A 181 -2.23 -0.59 5.96
N GLU A 182 -2.79 -0.07 7.02
CA GLU A 182 -4.15 0.40 7.05
C GLU A 182 -4.23 1.82 7.62
N SER A 183 -5.37 2.44 7.46
CA SER A 183 -5.68 3.76 8.02
C SER A 183 -7.14 4.12 7.79
N PRO A 184 -7.64 5.25 8.32
CA PRO A 184 -8.93 5.81 7.94
C PRO A 184 -9.10 6.06 6.44
N ARG A 185 -8.00 6.18 5.67
CA ARG A 185 -8.01 6.39 4.20
C ARG A 185 -8.00 5.09 3.39
N ARG A 186 -8.04 3.93 4.03
CA ARG A 186 -8.11 2.64 3.33
C ARG A 186 -9.38 2.54 2.49
N GLY A 187 -9.30 1.91 1.32
CA GLY A 187 -10.49 1.63 0.51
C GLY A 187 -11.51 0.77 1.26
N SER A 188 -12.79 1.08 1.15
CA SER A 188 -13.86 0.43 1.91
C SER A 188 -14.08 -1.06 1.59
N ASN A 189 -13.54 -1.54 0.47
CA ASN A 189 -13.58 -2.95 0.06
C ASN A 189 -12.43 -3.81 0.64
N PHE A 190 -11.46 -3.22 1.33
CA PHE A 190 -10.43 -3.96 2.06
C PHE A 190 -10.96 -4.42 3.42
N VAL A 191 -10.54 -5.64 3.82
CA VAL A 191 -11.12 -6.34 4.98
C VAL A 191 -11.10 -5.49 6.25
N THR A 192 -10.01 -4.81 6.56
CA THR A 192 -9.86 -4.00 7.77
C THR A 192 -10.87 -2.86 7.80
N ASN A 193 -10.93 -2.08 6.71
CA ASN A 193 -11.88 -0.97 6.64
C ASN A 193 -13.34 -1.46 6.52
N LYS A 194 -13.57 -2.58 5.84
CA LYS A 194 -14.89 -3.23 5.79
C LYS A 194 -15.37 -3.59 7.20
N VAL A 195 -14.53 -4.23 8.01
CA VAL A 195 -14.86 -4.62 9.38
C VAL A 195 -15.16 -3.39 10.23
N VAL A 196 -14.24 -2.43 10.28
CA VAL A 196 -14.40 -1.23 11.14
C VAL A 196 -15.61 -0.41 10.73
N LYS A 197 -15.74 -0.09 9.44
CA LYS A 197 -16.87 0.72 8.92
C LYS A 197 -18.19 0.05 9.21
N THR A 198 -18.33 -1.26 8.90
CA THR A 198 -19.60 -1.97 9.07
C THR A 198 -19.92 -2.16 10.56
N ALA A 199 -18.95 -2.44 11.42
CA ALA A 199 -19.19 -2.50 12.86
C ALA A 199 -19.72 -1.17 13.43
N VAL A 200 -19.18 -0.03 12.99
CA VAL A 200 -19.71 1.29 13.35
C VAL A 200 -21.13 1.49 12.81
N GLN A 201 -21.41 1.09 11.56
CA GLN A 201 -22.77 1.14 11.01
C GLN A 201 -23.76 0.30 11.81
N ILE A 202 -23.38 -0.92 12.23
CA ILE A 202 -24.19 -1.79 13.09
C ILE A 202 -24.47 -1.08 14.41
N LYS A 203 -23.43 -0.51 15.06
CA LYS A 203 -23.58 0.22 16.31
C LYS A 203 -24.57 1.39 16.23
N LEU A 204 -24.66 2.00 15.05
CA LEU A 204 -25.56 3.13 14.79
C LEU A 204 -26.93 2.70 14.23
N GLY A 205 -27.18 1.39 14.07
CA GLY A 205 -28.44 0.88 13.54
C GLY A 205 -28.64 1.10 12.04
N LEU A 206 -27.55 1.35 11.28
CA LEU A 206 -27.58 1.59 9.83
C LEU A 206 -27.52 0.30 9.02
N THR A 207 -27.06 -0.79 9.61
CA THR A 207 -27.06 -2.15 9.05
C THR A 207 -27.07 -3.15 10.19
N ASP A 208 -27.39 -4.42 9.91
CA ASP A 208 -27.53 -5.48 10.91
C ASP A 208 -26.52 -6.62 10.74
N LYS A 209 -25.74 -6.63 9.66
CA LYS A 209 -24.84 -7.76 9.33
C LYS A 209 -23.51 -7.30 8.76
N LEU A 210 -22.47 -8.12 9.05
CA LEU A 210 -21.16 -8.07 8.43
C LEU A 210 -20.85 -9.45 7.84
N GLU A 211 -20.67 -9.52 6.52
CA GLU A 211 -20.26 -10.75 5.85
C GLU A 211 -18.78 -10.71 5.53
N LEU A 212 -18.03 -11.75 5.96
CA LEU A 212 -16.60 -11.92 5.74
C LEU A 212 -16.31 -13.23 5.00
N GLY A 213 -15.12 -13.35 4.43
CA GLY A 213 -14.60 -14.62 3.91
C GLY A 213 -13.89 -15.43 4.98
N ASN A 214 -12.63 -15.81 4.70
CA ASN A 214 -11.80 -16.54 5.66
C ASN A 214 -11.39 -15.63 6.82
N MET A 215 -11.79 -15.99 8.04
CA MET A 215 -11.46 -15.25 9.26
C MET A 215 -10.19 -15.76 9.96
N ASP A 216 -9.65 -16.89 9.53
CA ASP A 216 -8.52 -17.57 10.19
C ASP A 216 -7.17 -17.32 9.45
N SER A 217 -7.16 -16.39 8.48
CA SER A 217 -5.92 -15.93 7.84
C SER A 217 -5.22 -14.90 8.71
N TYR A 218 -3.91 -15.06 8.88
CA TYR A 218 -3.05 -14.18 9.67
C TYR A 218 -2.31 -13.16 8.81
N ARG A 219 -2.27 -11.91 9.24
CA ARG A 219 -1.58 -10.82 8.56
C ARG A 219 -0.81 -9.96 9.57
N ASP A 220 0.32 -9.45 9.12
CA ASP A 220 1.06 -8.39 9.80
C ASP A 220 0.46 -7.05 9.35
N TRP A 221 -0.23 -6.35 10.24
CA TRP A 221 -0.88 -5.07 9.95
C TRP A 221 -0.18 -3.91 10.67
N GLY A 222 0.25 -2.93 9.90
CA GLY A 222 0.77 -1.67 10.42
C GLY A 222 -0.05 -0.47 9.95
N HIS A 223 0.37 0.72 10.34
CA HIS A 223 -0.29 1.97 9.96
C HIS A 223 0.41 2.64 8.76
N SER A 224 -0.35 3.13 7.76
CA SER A 224 0.20 3.79 6.58
C SER A 224 1.13 4.96 6.87
N LYS A 225 0.89 5.74 7.93
CA LYS A 225 1.79 6.83 8.35
C LYS A 225 3.20 6.32 8.73
N ASP A 226 3.31 5.13 9.27
CA ASP A 226 4.60 4.51 9.57
C ASP A 226 5.29 4.01 8.30
N TYR A 227 4.52 3.45 7.38
CA TYR A 227 5.02 2.89 6.14
C TYR A 227 5.54 3.97 5.18
N VAL A 228 4.89 5.15 5.10
CA VAL A 228 5.40 6.24 4.26
C VAL A 228 6.71 6.82 4.80
N ARG A 229 6.94 6.80 6.13
CA ARG A 229 8.25 7.13 6.71
C ARG A 229 9.32 6.11 6.31
N ALA A 230 8.98 4.83 6.23
CA ALA A 230 9.87 3.80 5.72
C ALA A 230 10.21 4.02 4.24
N MET A 231 9.23 4.34 3.39
CA MET A 231 9.44 4.64 1.98
C MET A 231 10.47 5.75 1.77
N HIS A 232 10.32 6.85 2.52
CA HIS A 232 11.28 7.95 2.49
C HIS A 232 12.66 7.51 2.98
N LEU A 233 12.74 6.84 4.14
CA LEU A 233 14.00 6.39 4.73
C LEU A 233 14.79 5.47 3.77
N ILE A 234 14.11 4.59 3.05
CA ILE A 234 14.71 3.71 2.04
C ILE A 234 15.43 4.52 0.95
N LEU A 235 14.85 5.61 0.48
CA LEU A 235 15.49 6.45 -0.53
C LEU A 235 16.57 7.38 0.02
N GLN A 236 16.65 7.58 1.34
CA GLN A 236 17.75 8.39 1.92
C GLN A 236 19.08 7.62 2.01
N GLN A 237 19.08 6.29 1.77
CA GLN A 237 20.29 5.50 1.81
C GLN A 237 21.21 5.83 0.63
N ASP A 238 22.54 5.70 0.85
CA ASP A 238 23.56 5.95 -0.19
C ASP A 238 23.52 4.88 -1.29
N LEU A 239 23.21 3.64 -0.93
CA LEU A 239 23.12 2.52 -1.86
C LEU A 239 21.69 1.98 -1.93
N PRO A 240 21.18 1.74 -3.14
CA PRO A 240 19.86 1.16 -3.32
C PRO A 240 19.79 -0.29 -2.85
N ASN A 241 18.69 -0.67 -2.21
CA ASN A 241 18.47 -2.03 -1.70
C ASN A 241 16.98 -2.36 -1.59
N ASP A 242 16.70 -3.61 -1.19
CA ASP A 242 15.35 -4.09 -0.92
C ASP A 242 15.17 -4.20 0.60
N PHE A 243 13.98 -3.80 1.10
CA PHE A 243 13.70 -3.77 2.53
C PHE A 243 12.29 -4.31 2.82
N VAL A 244 12.19 -5.25 3.76
CA VAL A 244 10.92 -5.65 4.36
C VAL A 244 10.47 -4.54 5.31
N VAL A 245 9.22 -4.11 5.17
CA VAL A 245 8.56 -3.15 6.06
C VAL A 245 7.36 -3.83 6.70
N SER A 246 7.43 -4.06 8.01
CA SER A 246 6.45 -4.85 8.77
C SER A 246 6.48 -4.47 10.25
N THR A 247 5.41 -4.79 10.98
CA THR A 247 5.37 -4.60 12.44
C THR A 247 6.12 -5.70 13.18
N ARG A 248 6.27 -6.88 12.58
CA ARG A 248 6.74 -8.15 13.16
C ARG A 248 5.69 -8.85 14.04
N GLU A 249 4.50 -8.32 14.09
CA GLU A 249 3.35 -8.90 14.79
C GLU A 249 2.30 -9.35 13.77
N THR A 250 1.59 -10.42 14.06
CA THR A 250 0.58 -10.96 13.16
C THR A 250 -0.69 -11.29 13.92
N HIS A 251 -1.82 -10.91 13.33
CA HIS A 251 -3.15 -11.12 13.90
C HIS A 251 -4.04 -11.80 12.85
N SER A 252 -5.03 -12.56 13.30
CA SER A 252 -6.06 -13.11 12.41
C SER A 252 -7.14 -12.06 12.09
N VAL A 253 -7.87 -12.29 11.01
CA VAL A 253 -9.07 -11.48 10.70
C VAL A 253 -10.10 -11.62 11.82
N ARG A 254 -10.15 -12.79 12.49
CA ARG A 254 -11.03 -13.04 13.63
C ARG A 254 -10.68 -12.16 14.82
N GLU A 255 -9.42 -12.15 15.25
CA GLU A 255 -8.93 -11.30 16.34
C GLU A 255 -9.19 -9.81 16.07
N MET A 256 -8.97 -9.36 14.83
CA MET A 256 -9.29 -8.00 14.42
C MET A 256 -10.79 -7.69 14.56
N THR A 257 -11.64 -8.61 14.09
CA THR A 257 -13.09 -8.45 14.15
C THR A 257 -13.57 -8.41 15.60
N GLU A 258 -13.09 -9.33 16.41
CA GLU A 258 -13.40 -9.40 17.84
C GLU A 258 -13.02 -8.10 18.57
N TYR A 259 -11.79 -7.61 18.37
CA TYR A 259 -11.32 -6.36 18.95
C TYR A 259 -12.24 -5.18 18.59
N VAL A 260 -12.57 -5.01 17.30
CA VAL A 260 -13.40 -3.89 16.84
C VAL A 260 -14.81 -3.94 17.45
N PHE A 261 -15.42 -5.12 17.51
CA PHE A 261 -16.77 -5.27 18.08
C PHE A 261 -16.76 -5.07 19.61
N GLN A 262 -15.77 -5.61 20.32
CA GLN A 262 -15.61 -5.38 21.77
C GLN A 262 -15.42 -3.90 22.08
N LYS A 263 -14.63 -3.16 21.29
CA LYS A 263 -14.42 -1.72 21.44
C LYS A 263 -15.71 -0.92 21.32
N LEU A 264 -16.66 -1.42 20.53
CA LEU A 264 -18.00 -0.83 20.35
C LEU A 264 -19.04 -1.39 21.33
N ASN A 265 -18.64 -2.19 22.32
CA ASN A 265 -19.50 -2.90 23.26
C ASN A 265 -20.55 -3.77 22.55
N MET A 266 -20.12 -4.59 21.61
CA MET A 266 -20.93 -5.56 20.88
C MET A 266 -20.23 -6.92 20.83
N ASP A 267 -21.01 -8.00 20.76
CA ASP A 267 -20.50 -9.34 20.50
C ASP A 267 -20.62 -9.64 19.00
N TYR A 268 -19.47 -9.86 18.32
CA TYR A 268 -19.42 -10.08 16.88
C TYR A 268 -20.18 -11.32 16.43
N ASN A 269 -20.35 -12.33 17.31
CA ASN A 269 -21.06 -13.57 16.98
C ASN A 269 -22.52 -13.36 16.56
N TYR A 270 -23.14 -12.26 16.98
CA TYR A 270 -24.52 -11.92 16.60
C TYR A 270 -24.63 -11.26 15.22
N TYR A 271 -23.54 -10.67 14.72
CA TYR A 271 -23.59 -9.80 13.55
C TYR A 271 -22.74 -10.31 12.38
N VAL A 272 -21.75 -11.17 12.64
CA VAL A 272 -20.78 -11.60 11.63
C VAL A 272 -21.12 -12.98 11.09
N THR A 273 -21.19 -13.07 9.75
CA THR A 273 -21.40 -14.33 9.05
C THR A 273 -20.30 -14.54 8.01
N GLN A 274 -19.92 -15.79 7.76
CA GLN A 274 -19.00 -16.14 6.69
C GLN A 274 -19.77 -16.36 5.39
N ASN A 275 -19.32 -15.70 4.31
CA ASN A 275 -19.90 -15.87 2.99
C ASN A 275 -18.82 -16.36 2.02
N PRO A 276 -19.01 -17.56 1.39
CA PRO A 276 -18.02 -18.17 0.49
C PRO A 276 -17.63 -17.30 -0.71
N ILE A 277 -18.47 -16.37 -1.14
CA ILE A 277 -18.18 -15.46 -2.26
C ILE A 277 -16.96 -14.56 -2.01
N PHE A 278 -16.60 -14.34 -0.73
CA PHE A 278 -15.44 -13.56 -0.34
C PHE A 278 -14.18 -14.39 -0.13
N ILE A 279 -14.26 -15.73 -0.25
CA ILE A 279 -13.10 -16.62 -0.18
C ILE A 279 -12.34 -16.50 -1.50
N ARG A 280 -11.02 -16.42 -1.43
CA ARG A 280 -10.16 -16.37 -2.62
C ARG A 280 -10.00 -17.77 -3.22
N PRO A 281 -9.79 -17.90 -4.54
CA PRO A 281 -9.47 -19.19 -5.17
C PRO A 281 -8.25 -19.89 -4.55
N GLU A 282 -7.24 -19.10 -4.17
CA GLU A 282 -6.10 -19.56 -3.40
C GLU A 282 -5.81 -18.54 -2.28
N GLU A 283 -5.70 -19.03 -1.05
CA GLU A 283 -5.57 -18.21 0.16
C GLU A 283 -4.15 -18.19 0.70
N LEU A 284 -3.71 -16.99 1.08
CA LEU A 284 -2.56 -16.82 1.96
C LEU A 284 -2.95 -17.12 3.40
N LYS A 285 -2.26 -18.07 4.02
CA LYS A 285 -2.54 -18.49 5.38
C LYS A 285 -1.90 -17.56 6.40
N TYR A 286 -0.65 -17.15 6.15
CA TYR A 286 0.16 -16.50 7.15
C TYR A 286 1.15 -15.51 6.52
N LEU A 287 1.19 -14.29 7.03
CA LEU A 287 2.18 -13.28 6.70
C LEU A 287 2.74 -12.66 7.98
N LYS A 288 4.07 -12.74 8.16
CA LYS A 288 4.79 -12.13 9.27
C LYS A 288 6.17 -11.69 8.81
N GLY A 289 6.38 -10.38 8.69
CA GLY A 289 7.62 -9.82 8.17
C GLY A 289 8.70 -9.66 9.23
N ASP A 290 9.95 -9.87 8.84
CA ASP A 290 11.10 -9.47 9.65
C ASP A 290 11.69 -8.16 9.13
N SER A 291 11.33 -7.06 9.77
CA SER A 291 11.80 -5.71 9.43
C SER A 291 13.13 -5.34 10.10
N SER A 292 13.90 -6.30 10.60
CA SER A 292 15.18 -6.04 11.30
C SER A 292 16.17 -5.23 10.47
N LYS A 293 16.15 -5.38 9.13
CA LYS A 293 17.05 -4.65 8.24
C LYS A 293 16.74 -3.15 8.22
N ILE A 294 15.48 -2.76 8.06
CA ILE A 294 15.12 -1.33 8.04
C ILE A 294 15.16 -0.72 9.46
N ARG A 295 14.90 -1.53 10.51
CA ARG A 295 15.01 -1.08 11.90
C ARG A 295 16.44 -0.67 12.26
N LYS A 296 17.46 -1.34 11.71
CA LYS A 296 18.87 -0.93 11.85
C LYS A 296 19.17 0.46 11.27
N LEU A 297 18.30 0.96 10.37
CA LEU A 297 18.38 2.31 9.82
C LEU A 297 17.64 3.35 10.69
N GLY A 298 17.07 2.93 11.83
CA GLY A 298 16.32 3.79 12.75
C GLY A 298 14.82 3.89 12.48
N TRP A 299 14.25 3.03 11.61
CA TRP A 299 12.81 2.98 11.45
C TRP A 299 12.15 2.13 12.54
N GLU A 300 11.10 2.66 13.15
CA GLU A 300 10.23 1.94 14.08
C GLU A 300 8.77 2.32 13.82
N PRO A 301 7.82 1.36 13.88
CA PRO A 301 6.41 1.68 13.85
C PRO A 301 6.03 2.44 15.13
N LYS A 302 5.21 3.47 14.98
CA LYS A 302 4.67 4.28 16.10
C LYS A 302 3.29 3.83 16.53
N TYR A 303 2.58 3.16 15.61
CA TYR A 303 1.23 2.65 15.85
C TYR A 303 1.30 1.16 16.19
N THR A 304 0.53 0.76 17.20
CA THR A 304 0.22 -0.64 17.45
C THR A 304 -0.98 -1.08 16.62
N PHE A 305 -1.25 -2.38 16.59
CA PHE A 305 -2.45 -2.94 15.95
C PHE A 305 -3.73 -2.30 16.51
N GLU A 306 -3.83 -2.17 17.82
CA GLU A 306 -4.99 -1.60 18.52
C GLU A 306 -5.14 -0.11 18.23
N SER A 307 -4.08 0.69 18.35
CA SER A 307 -4.15 2.13 18.13
C SER A 307 -4.50 2.49 16.69
N MET A 308 -4.09 1.67 15.73
CA MET A 308 -4.50 1.79 14.32
C MET A 308 -6.01 1.56 14.16
N LEU A 309 -6.53 0.49 14.77
CA LEU A 309 -7.96 0.18 14.72
C LEU A 309 -8.80 1.22 15.43
N ASP A 310 -8.32 1.72 16.57
CA ASP A 310 -8.99 2.80 17.34
C ASP A 310 -9.12 4.09 16.50
N GLU A 311 -8.05 4.53 15.82
CA GLU A 311 -8.11 5.69 14.91
C GLU A 311 -9.13 5.47 13.78
N MET A 312 -9.22 4.26 13.24
CA MET A 312 -10.20 3.94 12.20
C MET A 312 -11.64 3.93 12.73
N ILE A 313 -11.87 3.41 13.93
CA ILE A 313 -13.18 3.41 14.60
C ILE A 313 -13.64 4.85 14.85
N GLU A 314 -12.78 5.67 15.46
CA GLU A 314 -13.07 7.08 15.74
C GLU A 314 -13.40 7.87 14.46
N HIS A 315 -12.65 7.62 13.39
CA HIS A 315 -12.92 8.22 12.09
C HIS A 315 -14.35 7.92 11.59
N TRP A 316 -14.76 6.64 11.60
CA TRP A 316 -16.08 6.26 11.10
C TRP A 316 -17.22 6.70 12.01
N ILE A 317 -17.00 6.70 13.33
CA ILE A 317 -17.98 7.30 14.27
C ILE A 317 -18.17 8.79 13.95
N SER A 318 -17.07 9.53 13.76
CA SER A 318 -17.11 10.96 13.43
C SER A 318 -17.76 11.24 12.07
N TYR A 319 -17.53 10.36 11.09
CA TYR A 319 -18.11 10.46 9.75
C TYR A 319 -19.63 10.32 9.76
N TYR A 320 -20.18 9.37 10.54
CA TYR A 320 -21.62 9.11 10.57
C TYR A 320 -22.39 10.00 11.58
N LYS A 321 -21.72 10.74 12.42
CA LYS A 321 -22.34 11.73 13.33
C LYS A 321 -22.54 13.10 12.69
N LYS A 322 -21.92 13.34 11.54
CA LYS A 322 -22.11 14.55 10.71
C LYS A 322 -23.37 14.44 9.87
#